data_1c1950d1845e480037e34780b3c7b515
#
_entry.id   1c1950d1845e480037e34780b3c7b515
#
_cell.length_a   1.000
_cell.length_b   1.000
_cell.length_c   1.000
_cell.angle_alpha   90.00
_cell.angle_beta   90.00
_cell.angle_gamma   90.00
#
_symmetry.space_group_name_H-M   'P 1'
#
loop_
_entity.id
_entity.type
_entity.pdbx_description
1 polymer ?
#
loop_
_entity_poly.entity_id
_entity_poly.type
_entity_poly.pdbx_seq_one_letter_code
_entity_poly.pdbx_strand_id
1 'polypeptide(L)'
;AHNETGMGRVSDKIAKNILVCERTPGTECLSPMAISGDMGLTLIENAPWGVIASVTPSTNPTATVINNAISMIAGGNSVIFAPHPNAKRASQTAIQVLNKAIIEATGVANLLVAVKEPTIEVAQELFSHPRIKLLVVTGGEAVVAQARKVATMRLIAAGAGNPPVVVDETANIARAARSIYDGASFDNNIICADEKEIIAVDSIADQLKAEMKAIGAVEISLEQADAVARVVLRNYPQVEGGKAPNPNPKWVGRDAALIAKAAGIDVPDSCRLLIVDVKRDINHVFARVEQLMPVIPLLRAANVDEAIEWALILERGLSHTAGMHSRNIDNMDKMARAMNTSLFVKNGPHLAALGAGGEGWTTMTISTPTGEGVTCARSFV
;
A
#
# COMPACT_ATOMS: atom_id res chain seq x y z
N ALA A 1 9.07 9.80 -11.59
CA ALA A 1 8.06 8.73 -11.47
C ALA A 1 6.79 9.09 -12.27
N HIS A 2 6.06 10.18 -11.92
CA HIS A 2 4.82 10.56 -12.63
C HIS A 2 5.02 10.68 -14.16
N ASN A 3 6.03 11.39 -14.62
CA ASN A 3 6.28 11.58 -16.06
C ASN A 3 6.57 10.28 -16.82
N GLU A 4 7.08 9.25 -16.16
CA GLU A 4 7.37 7.95 -16.75
C GLU A 4 6.16 7.01 -16.73
N THR A 5 5.44 6.97 -15.60
CA THR A 5 4.36 6.01 -15.39
C THR A 5 2.98 6.57 -15.70
N GLY A 6 2.83 7.89 -15.63
CA GLY A 6 1.53 8.58 -15.67
C GLY A 6 0.67 8.33 -14.44
N MET A 7 1.20 7.69 -13.39
CA MET A 7 0.47 7.33 -12.18
C MET A 7 0.64 8.36 -11.09
N GLY A 8 -0.43 8.58 -10.32
CA GLY A 8 -0.44 9.43 -9.15
C GLY A 8 -0.30 10.93 -9.47
N ARG A 9 -0.04 11.70 -8.44
CA ARG A 9 0.11 13.17 -8.52
C ARG A 9 1.52 13.58 -8.14
N VAL A 10 2.08 14.57 -8.83
CA VAL A 10 3.45 15.05 -8.57
C VAL A 10 3.61 15.54 -7.14
N SER A 11 2.66 16.35 -6.62
CA SER A 11 2.66 16.83 -5.24
C SER A 11 2.69 15.70 -4.22
N ASP A 12 1.84 14.69 -4.43
CA ASP A 12 1.67 13.58 -3.50
C ASP A 12 2.89 12.64 -3.56
N LYS A 13 3.52 12.48 -4.74
CA LYS A 13 4.77 11.74 -4.87
C LYS A 13 5.95 12.45 -4.18
N ILE A 14 5.99 13.78 -4.23
CA ILE A 14 7.00 14.56 -3.49
C ILE A 14 6.79 14.37 -1.99
N ALA A 15 5.54 14.57 -1.50
CA ALA A 15 5.21 14.38 -0.09
C ALA A 15 5.56 12.96 0.39
N LYS A 16 5.26 11.94 -0.41
CA LYS A 16 5.60 10.55 -0.11
C LYS A 16 7.11 10.30 -0.05
N ASN A 17 7.89 10.86 -0.98
CA ASN A 17 9.34 10.72 -0.94
C ASN A 17 9.95 11.42 0.29
N ILE A 18 9.45 12.59 0.67
CA ILE A 18 9.85 13.28 1.90
C ILE A 18 9.52 12.41 3.12
N LEU A 19 8.29 11.89 3.18
CA LEU A 19 7.85 11.02 4.28
C LEU A 19 8.78 9.82 4.46
N VAL A 20 9.15 9.11 3.39
CA VAL A 20 10.05 7.96 3.50
C VAL A 20 11.47 8.35 3.89
N CYS A 21 11.96 9.53 3.51
CA CYS A 21 13.26 10.02 3.96
C CYS A 21 13.28 10.34 5.46
N GLU A 22 12.18 10.90 5.97
CA GLU A 22 12.11 11.42 7.35
C GLU A 22 11.66 10.36 8.36
N ARG A 23 10.87 9.36 7.93
CA ARG A 23 10.18 8.43 8.82
C ARG A 23 10.55 6.96 8.62
N THR A 24 11.49 6.64 7.72
CA THR A 24 12.02 5.26 7.63
C THR A 24 13.05 5.07 8.73
N PRO A 25 12.87 4.09 9.65
CA PRO A 25 13.83 3.80 10.69
C PRO A 25 15.17 3.35 10.13
N GLY A 26 16.26 3.86 10.72
CA GLY A 26 17.64 3.51 10.41
C GLY A 26 18.27 2.58 11.46
N THR A 27 19.51 2.90 11.84
CA THR A 27 20.30 2.08 12.79
C THR A 27 19.79 2.13 14.22
N GLU A 28 18.97 3.12 14.59
CA GLU A 28 18.39 3.26 15.93
C GLU A 28 17.50 2.07 16.33
N CYS A 29 16.96 1.33 15.36
CA CYS A 29 16.17 0.13 15.66
C CYS A 29 17.01 -1.16 15.75
N LEU A 30 18.34 -1.06 15.62
CA LEU A 30 19.28 -2.19 15.62
C LEU A 30 20.14 -2.28 16.90
N SER A 31 19.76 -1.58 17.97
CA SER A 31 20.51 -1.61 19.22
C SER A 31 20.75 -3.03 19.71
N PRO A 32 21.99 -3.38 20.10
CA PRO A 32 22.29 -4.66 20.69
C PRO A 32 21.50 -4.90 21.99
N MET A 33 21.21 -6.16 22.28
CA MET A 33 20.59 -6.56 23.54
C MET A 33 21.63 -7.21 24.45
N ALA A 34 21.67 -6.77 25.69
CA ALA A 34 22.51 -7.35 26.72
C ALA A 34 21.66 -8.08 27.77
N ILE A 35 22.02 -9.34 28.06
CA ILE A 35 21.41 -10.15 29.11
C ILE A 35 22.52 -10.41 30.17
N SER A 36 22.32 -9.89 31.40
CA SER A 36 23.26 -10.04 32.49
C SER A 36 22.64 -10.81 33.65
N GLY A 37 23.43 -11.63 34.33
CA GLY A 37 23.04 -12.42 35.51
C GLY A 37 24.24 -13.04 36.19
N ASP A 38 24.01 -13.88 37.21
CA ASP A 38 25.06 -14.51 38.02
C ASP A 38 26.00 -15.39 37.21
N MET A 39 25.59 -15.86 36.04
CA MET A 39 26.35 -16.71 35.12
C MET A 39 27.18 -15.90 34.09
N GLY A 40 27.12 -14.56 34.12
CA GLY A 40 27.88 -13.70 33.22
C GLY A 40 27.04 -12.76 32.35
N LEU A 41 27.58 -12.37 31.20
CA LEU A 41 27.00 -11.43 30.25
C LEU A 41 26.89 -12.07 28.86
N THR A 42 25.69 -12.02 28.26
CA THR A 42 25.46 -12.35 26.85
C THR A 42 25.11 -11.08 26.08
N LEU A 43 25.81 -10.84 24.97
CA LEU A 43 25.48 -9.79 24.01
C LEU A 43 24.86 -10.43 22.78
N ILE A 44 23.75 -9.86 22.34
CA ILE A 44 23.07 -10.26 21.10
C ILE A 44 23.16 -9.09 20.14
N GLU A 45 23.81 -9.31 19.01
CA GLU A 45 24.01 -8.31 17.96
C GLU A 45 23.37 -8.78 16.65
N ASN A 46 22.89 -7.82 15.85
CA ASN A 46 22.35 -8.10 14.53
C ASN A 46 23.51 -8.24 13.51
N ALA A 47 23.35 -9.12 12.54
CA ALA A 47 24.32 -9.33 11.46
C ALA A 47 23.64 -9.15 10.07
N PRO A 48 24.35 -8.58 9.07
CA PRO A 48 23.82 -8.40 7.73
C PRO A 48 23.64 -9.74 6.98
N TRP A 49 22.64 -9.80 6.15
CA TRP A 49 22.50 -10.88 5.14
C TRP A 49 23.59 -10.81 4.06
N GLY A 50 24.14 -9.61 3.78
CA GLY A 50 25.13 -9.34 2.76
C GLY A 50 24.52 -8.75 1.49
N VAL A 51 24.21 -9.56 0.48
CA VAL A 51 23.59 -9.07 -0.76
C VAL A 51 22.10 -9.35 -0.76
N ILE A 52 21.31 -8.30 -0.85
CA ILE A 52 19.82 -8.36 -0.95
C ILE A 52 19.41 -8.05 -2.38
N ALA A 53 18.51 -8.84 -2.97
CA ALA A 53 17.80 -8.44 -4.19
C ALA A 53 16.45 -7.82 -3.81
N SER A 54 16.12 -6.65 -4.36
CA SER A 54 14.88 -5.92 -4.10
C SER A 54 14.12 -5.65 -5.38
N VAL A 55 13.01 -6.34 -5.58
CA VAL A 55 12.06 -6.07 -6.68
C VAL A 55 11.13 -4.94 -6.26
N THR A 56 11.02 -3.90 -7.09
CA THR A 56 10.22 -2.70 -6.76
C THR A 56 9.08 -2.46 -7.74
N PRO A 57 7.93 -1.95 -7.26
CA PRO A 57 6.72 -1.78 -8.08
C PRO A 57 6.78 -0.52 -8.96
N SER A 58 5.83 -0.41 -9.90
CA SER A 58 5.64 0.81 -10.69
C SER A 58 4.82 1.89 -9.98
N THR A 59 4.05 1.54 -8.97
CA THR A 59 3.16 2.44 -8.23
C THR A 59 3.93 3.42 -7.34
N ASN A 60 4.95 2.92 -6.64
CA ASN A 60 5.76 3.68 -5.69
C ASN A 60 7.27 3.53 -5.95
N PRO A 61 7.75 3.75 -7.19
CA PRO A 61 9.10 3.32 -7.60
C PRO A 61 10.21 4.01 -6.80
N THR A 62 10.15 5.32 -6.65
CA THR A 62 11.18 6.09 -5.92
C THR A 62 11.06 5.91 -4.41
N ALA A 63 9.84 5.98 -3.87
CA ALA A 63 9.62 5.82 -2.43
C ALA A 63 10.05 4.43 -1.94
N THR A 64 9.75 3.35 -2.69
CA THR A 64 10.19 1.99 -2.34
C THR A 64 11.71 1.86 -2.39
N VAL A 65 12.37 2.43 -3.41
CA VAL A 65 13.83 2.44 -3.49
C VAL A 65 14.45 3.14 -2.30
N ILE A 66 13.96 4.34 -1.94
CA ILE A 66 14.49 5.13 -0.81
C ILE A 66 14.27 4.37 0.51
N ASN A 67 13.05 3.90 0.78
CA ASN A 67 12.70 3.16 1.99
C ASN A 67 13.57 1.91 2.17
N ASN A 68 13.62 1.06 1.13
CA ASN A 68 14.39 -0.17 1.19
C ASN A 68 15.90 0.11 1.28
N ALA A 69 16.43 1.14 0.59
CA ALA A 69 17.82 1.53 0.69
C ALA A 69 18.20 1.92 2.12
N ILE A 70 17.41 2.79 2.77
CA ILE A 70 17.67 3.21 4.16
C ILE A 70 17.68 2.00 5.09
N SER A 71 16.62 1.18 5.07
CA SER A 71 16.47 0.05 5.97
C SER A 71 17.52 -1.04 5.73
N MET A 72 17.84 -1.37 4.48
CA MET A 72 18.76 -2.45 4.16
C MET A 72 20.21 -2.05 4.39
N ILE A 73 20.61 -0.80 4.07
CA ILE A 73 21.96 -0.29 4.34
C ILE A 73 22.17 -0.13 5.85
N ALA A 74 21.17 0.34 6.61
CA ALA A 74 21.24 0.40 8.05
C ALA A 74 21.54 -0.97 8.66
N GLY A 75 21.01 -2.05 8.08
CA GLY A 75 21.32 -3.44 8.43
C GLY A 75 22.69 -3.92 7.95
N GLY A 76 23.51 -3.09 7.31
CA GLY A 76 24.85 -3.47 6.81
C GLY A 76 24.88 -4.20 5.48
N ASN A 77 23.79 -4.17 4.70
CA ASN A 77 23.66 -4.89 3.43
C ASN A 77 24.00 -4.02 2.22
N SER A 78 24.30 -4.68 1.10
CA SER A 78 24.24 -4.09 -0.24
C SER A 78 23.00 -4.55 -0.98
N VAL A 79 22.49 -3.75 -1.93
CA VAL A 79 21.20 -4.01 -2.56
C VAL A 79 21.29 -3.98 -4.09
N ILE A 80 20.75 -5.03 -4.71
CA ILE A 80 20.49 -5.09 -6.15
C ILE A 80 19.00 -4.82 -6.37
N PHE A 81 18.66 -3.66 -6.91
CA PHE A 81 17.29 -3.34 -7.26
C PHE A 81 16.92 -3.87 -8.64
N ALA A 82 15.79 -4.55 -8.73
CA ALA A 82 15.10 -4.94 -9.96
C ALA A 82 13.83 -4.12 -10.10
N PRO A 83 13.88 -2.93 -10.72
CA PRO A 83 12.72 -2.06 -10.86
C PRO A 83 11.70 -2.64 -11.85
N HIS A 84 10.43 -2.28 -11.65
CA HIS A 84 9.38 -2.59 -12.64
C HIS A 84 9.73 -1.94 -13.99
N PRO A 85 9.59 -2.63 -15.14
CA PRO A 85 9.95 -2.08 -16.45
C PRO A 85 9.34 -0.70 -16.76
N ASN A 86 8.10 -0.47 -16.36
CA ASN A 86 7.38 0.79 -16.59
C ASN A 86 7.85 1.96 -15.68
N ALA A 87 8.77 1.71 -14.75
CA ALA A 87 9.27 2.73 -13.81
C ALA A 87 10.80 2.62 -13.63
N LYS A 88 11.50 2.02 -14.59
CA LYS A 88 12.93 1.75 -14.48
C LYS A 88 13.77 3.01 -14.36
N ARG A 89 13.45 4.06 -15.14
CA ARG A 89 14.20 5.33 -15.12
C ARG A 89 14.08 6.05 -13.79
N ALA A 90 12.86 6.15 -13.25
CA ALA A 90 12.62 6.78 -11.97
C ALA A 90 13.37 6.08 -10.85
N SER A 91 13.32 4.74 -10.80
CA SER A 91 14.05 3.94 -9.82
C SER A 91 15.55 4.07 -9.96
N GLN A 92 16.08 3.97 -11.19
CA GLN A 92 17.51 4.13 -11.45
C GLN A 92 18.03 5.52 -11.08
N THR A 93 17.25 6.58 -11.36
CA THR A 93 17.59 7.94 -10.95
C THR A 93 17.66 8.07 -9.42
N ALA A 94 16.68 7.49 -8.69
CA ALA A 94 16.72 7.50 -7.24
C ALA A 94 17.98 6.78 -6.70
N ILE A 95 18.33 5.63 -7.25
CA ILE A 95 19.51 4.87 -6.87
C ILE A 95 20.80 5.66 -7.14
N GLN A 96 20.89 6.37 -8.27
CA GLN A 96 22.04 7.23 -8.58
C GLN A 96 22.20 8.37 -7.57
N VAL A 97 21.10 9.04 -7.21
CA VAL A 97 21.10 10.12 -6.21
C VAL A 97 21.53 9.59 -4.84
N LEU A 98 20.99 8.44 -4.42
CA LEU A 98 21.35 7.81 -3.15
C LEU A 98 22.80 7.36 -3.12
N ASN A 99 23.31 6.72 -4.18
CA ASN A 99 24.71 6.32 -4.26
C ASN A 99 25.67 7.52 -4.18
N LYS A 100 25.34 8.64 -4.83
CA LYS A 100 26.13 9.86 -4.72
C LYS A 100 26.26 10.29 -3.25
N ALA A 101 25.14 10.38 -2.53
CA ALA A 101 25.14 10.74 -1.10
C ALA A 101 25.90 9.71 -0.25
N ILE A 102 25.76 8.42 -0.52
CA ILE A 102 26.48 7.36 0.17
C ILE A 102 28.00 7.51 -0.03
N ILE A 103 28.46 7.72 -1.26
CA ILE A 103 29.90 7.90 -1.57
C ILE A 103 30.43 9.14 -0.89
N GLU A 104 29.69 10.26 -0.90
CA GLU A 104 30.07 11.49 -0.24
C GLU A 104 30.20 11.31 1.28
N ALA A 105 29.32 10.52 1.90
CA ALA A 105 29.30 10.30 3.35
C ALA A 105 30.31 9.23 3.82
N THR A 106 30.57 8.19 3.00
CA THR A 106 31.28 6.98 3.47
C THR A 106 32.52 6.62 2.65
N GLY A 107 32.68 7.17 1.46
CA GLY A 107 33.70 6.76 0.50
C GLY A 107 33.42 5.40 -0.19
N VAL A 108 32.32 4.71 0.17
CA VAL A 108 31.99 3.38 -0.35
C VAL A 108 31.09 3.48 -1.58
N ALA A 109 31.52 2.90 -2.69
CA ALA A 109 30.77 2.88 -3.92
C ALA A 109 29.97 1.57 -4.09
N ASN A 110 28.90 1.63 -4.89
CA ASN A 110 28.13 0.47 -5.35
C ASN A 110 27.42 -0.32 -4.21
N LEU A 111 27.07 0.33 -3.10
CA LEU A 111 26.18 -0.28 -2.11
C LEU A 111 24.77 -0.50 -2.65
N LEU A 112 24.33 0.36 -3.57
CA LEU A 112 23.09 0.22 -4.31
C LEU A 112 23.39 0.07 -5.79
N VAL A 113 22.88 -0.97 -6.41
CA VAL A 113 22.94 -1.17 -7.85
C VAL A 113 21.55 -1.46 -8.42
N ALA A 114 21.35 -1.17 -9.71
CA ALA A 114 20.10 -1.44 -10.39
C ALA A 114 20.32 -2.34 -11.60
N VAL A 115 19.39 -3.25 -11.83
CA VAL A 115 19.26 -3.95 -13.11
C VAL A 115 19.04 -2.90 -14.21
N LYS A 116 19.89 -2.91 -15.24
CA LYS A 116 19.82 -1.93 -16.33
C LYS A 116 18.55 -2.11 -17.18
N GLU A 117 18.30 -3.35 -17.59
CA GLU A 117 17.12 -3.73 -18.36
C GLU A 117 16.35 -4.81 -17.58
N PRO A 118 15.32 -4.42 -16.80
CA PRO A 118 14.54 -5.37 -16.03
C PRO A 118 13.61 -6.17 -16.95
N THR A 119 13.84 -7.47 -17.00
CA THR A 119 12.97 -8.44 -17.69
C THR A 119 12.52 -9.54 -16.73
N ILE A 120 11.57 -10.37 -17.16
CA ILE A 120 11.10 -11.50 -16.38
C ILE A 120 12.22 -12.50 -16.13
N GLU A 121 13.07 -12.74 -17.14
CA GLU A 121 14.20 -13.66 -17.08
C GLU A 121 15.22 -13.20 -16.04
N VAL A 122 15.60 -11.91 -16.06
CA VAL A 122 16.51 -11.32 -15.05
C VAL A 122 15.90 -11.39 -13.64
N ALA A 123 14.61 -11.16 -13.50
CA ALA A 123 13.94 -11.32 -12.19
C ALA A 123 14.00 -12.77 -11.71
N GLN A 124 13.78 -13.74 -12.59
CA GLN A 124 13.88 -15.17 -12.25
C GLN A 124 15.30 -15.58 -11.87
N GLU A 125 16.32 -15.03 -12.54
CA GLU A 125 17.72 -15.24 -12.18
C GLU A 125 18.00 -14.72 -10.75
N LEU A 126 17.53 -13.52 -10.42
CA LEU A 126 17.69 -12.94 -9.08
C LEU A 126 16.98 -13.80 -8.00
N PHE A 127 15.83 -14.43 -8.33
CA PHE A 127 15.05 -15.23 -7.38
C PHE A 127 15.75 -16.53 -6.95
N SER A 128 16.78 -16.96 -7.66
CA SER A 128 17.49 -18.21 -7.35
C SER A 128 19.02 -18.04 -7.35
N HIS A 129 19.53 -16.81 -7.46
CA HIS A 129 20.96 -16.55 -7.57
C HIS A 129 21.72 -16.88 -6.26
N PRO A 130 22.78 -17.71 -6.26
CA PRO A 130 23.39 -18.25 -5.04
C PRO A 130 24.09 -17.21 -4.16
N ARG A 131 24.46 -16.07 -4.71
CA ARG A 131 25.07 -14.96 -3.96
C ARG A 131 24.05 -14.06 -3.28
N ILE A 132 22.77 -14.15 -3.63
CA ILE A 132 21.69 -13.39 -2.97
C ILE A 132 21.25 -14.19 -1.75
N LYS A 133 21.28 -13.57 -0.58
CA LYS A 133 20.93 -14.22 0.69
C LYS A 133 19.52 -13.88 1.17
N LEU A 134 19.00 -12.74 0.71
CA LEU A 134 17.65 -12.29 1.00
C LEU A 134 17.03 -11.71 -0.27
N LEU A 135 15.85 -12.20 -0.61
CA LEU A 135 15.02 -11.67 -1.69
C LEU A 135 13.87 -10.86 -1.10
N VAL A 136 13.73 -9.61 -1.52
CA VAL A 136 12.63 -8.73 -1.11
C VAL A 136 11.80 -8.40 -2.34
N VAL A 137 10.51 -8.72 -2.31
CA VAL A 137 9.60 -8.52 -3.43
C VAL A 137 8.45 -7.61 -3.00
N THR A 138 8.34 -6.45 -3.62
CA THR A 138 7.19 -5.55 -3.46
C THR A 138 6.47 -5.45 -4.79
N GLY A 139 5.25 -6.00 -4.86
CA GLY A 139 4.49 -6.03 -6.11
C GLY A 139 3.17 -6.78 -5.99
N GLY A 140 2.47 -6.92 -7.11
CA GLY A 140 1.18 -7.60 -7.17
C GLY A 140 1.27 -9.12 -6.90
N GLU A 141 0.11 -9.75 -6.70
CA GLU A 141 -0.02 -11.17 -6.31
C GLU A 141 0.78 -12.11 -7.20
N ALA A 142 0.80 -11.87 -8.51
CA ALA A 142 1.48 -12.76 -9.47
C ALA A 142 3.00 -12.82 -9.27
N VAL A 143 3.66 -11.68 -9.05
CA VAL A 143 5.12 -11.66 -8.84
C VAL A 143 5.49 -12.24 -7.48
N VAL A 144 4.68 -11.98 -6.46
CA VAL A 144 4.85 -12.58 -5.12
C VAL A 144 4.67 -14.10 -5.17
N ALA A 145 3.63 -14.59 -5.85
CA ALA A 145 3.40 -16.02 -6.02
C ALA A 145 4.56 -16.70 -6.78
N GLN A 146 5.07 -16.06 -7.82
CA GLN A 146 6.22 -16.59 -8.56
C GLN A 146 7.49 -16.62 -7.69
N ALA A 147 7.77 -15.56 -6.95
CA ALA A 147 8.90 -15.51 -6.02
C ALA A 147 8.81 -16.62 -4.96
N ARG A 148 7.64 -16.82 -4.33
CA ARG A 148 7.40 -17.90 -3.35
C ARG A 148 7.63 -19.28 -3.93
N LYS A 149 7.38 -19.48 -5.22
CA LYS A 149 7.55 -20.77 -5.88
C LYS A 149 9.02 -21.10 -6.18
N VAL A 150 9.84 -20.09 -6.50
CA VAL A 150 11.18 -20.32 -7.07
C VAL A 150 12.33 -19.82 -6.18
N ALA A 151 12.08 -18.98 -5.18
CA ALA A 151 13.13 -18.49 -4.30
C ALA A 151 13.82 -19.62 -3.54
N THR A 152 15.16 -19.62 -3.60
CA THR A 152 16.01 -20.62 -2.90
C THR A 152 16.66 -20.01 -1.65
N MET A 153 16.41 -18.74 -1.36
CA MET A 153 16.88 -18.00 -0.20
C MET A 153 15.69 -17.51 0.64
N ARG A 154 15.96 -16.84 1.77
CA ARG A 154 14.93 -16.17 2.53
C ARG A 154 14.19 -15.16 1.65
N LEU A 155 12.86 -15.15 1.73
CA LEU A 155 11.98 -14.24 1.01
C LEU A 155 11.21 -13.37 2.00
N ILE A 156 11.20 -12.06 1.74
CA ILE A 156 10.30 -11.08 2.34
C ILE A 156 9.43 -10.52 1.21
N ALA A 157 8.12 -10.73 1.30
CA ALA A 157 7.20 -10.37 0.22
C ALA A 157 6.09 -9.43 0.69
N ALA A 158 5.96 -8.30 0.01
CA ALA A 158 4.86 -7.34 0.14
C ALA A 158 3.94 -7.49 -1.06
N GLY A 159 2.69 -7.85 -0.79
CA GLY A 159 1.66 -8.16 -1.79
C GLY A 159 0.61 -7.06 -1.95
N ALA A 160 -0.52 -7.45 -2.53
CA ALA A 160 -1.70 -6.60 -2.67
C ALA A 160 -2.40 -6.39 -1.32
N GLY A 161 -3.19 -5.33 -1.23
CA GLY A 161 -4.10 -5.06 -0.13
C GLY A 161 -5.50 -4.68 -0.66
N ASN A 162 -6.52 -4.94 0.14
CA ASN A 162 -7.88 -4.41 -0.09
C ASN A 162 -8.42 -3.86 1.23
N PRO A 163 -7.89 -2.68 1.68
CA PRO A 163 -8.11 -2.16 3.02
C PRO A 163 -9.51 -1.59 3.24
N PRO A 164 -10.37 -2.24 4.06
CA PRO A 164 -11.67 -1.70 4.44
C PRO A 164 -11.54 -0.65 5.54
N VAL A 165 -12.41 0.37 5.49
CA VAL A 165 -12.63 1.29 6.60
C VAL A 165 -14.07 1.18 7.10
N VAL A 166 -14.24 0.85 8.37
CA VAL A 166 -15.54 0.79 9.04
C VAL A 166 -15.84 2.10 9.74
N VAL A 167 -17.08 2.59 9.60
CA VAL A 167 -17.57 3.79 10.30
C VAL A 167 -18.83 3.41 11.05
N ASP A 168 -18.78 3.39 12.39
CA ASP A 168 -19.95 3.10 13.20
C ASP A 168 -20.72 4.37 13.61
N GLU A 169 -21.89 4.18 14.23
CA GLU A 169 -22.80 5.25 14.64
C GLU A 169 -22.24 6.17 15.74
N THR A 170 -21.14 5.77 16.39
CA THR A 170 -20.49 6.57 17.43
C THR A 170 -19.41 7.50 16.89
N ALA A 171 -19.05 7.34 15.62
CA ALA A 171 -17.96 8.07 14.99
C ALA A 171 -18.17 9.59 14.97
N ASN A 172 -17.06 10.33 14.93
CA ASN A 172 -17.11 11.72 14.51
C ASN A 172 -17.14 11.75 12.97
N ILE A 173 -18.34 11.95 12.42
CA ILE A 173 -18.58 11.79 10.98
C ILE A 173 -17.77 12.77 10.14
N ALA A 174 -17.67 14.04 10.53
CA ALA A 174 -16.87 15.02 9.80
C ALA A 174 -15.36 14.63 9.76
N ARG A 175 -14.83 14.14 10.89
CA ARG A 175 -13.45 13.63 10.97
C ARG A 175 -13.28 12.37 10.12
N ALA A 176 -14.23 11.44 10.19
CA ALA A 176 -14.21 10.21 9.40
C ALA A 176 -14.22 10.54 7.89
N ALA A 177 -15.15 11.40 7.46
CA ALA A 177 -15.24 11.86 6.08
C ALA A 177 -13.92 12.48 5.58
N ARG A 178 -13.32 13.37 6.38
CA ARG A 178 -12.04 14.00 6.04
C ARG A 178 -10.92 12.98 5.94
N SER A 179 -10.77 12.10 6.93
CA SER A 179 -9.72 11.08 6.96
C SER A 179 -9.81 10.13 5.76
N ILE A 180 -11.01 9.63 5.48
CA ILE A 180 -11.25 8.72 4.35
C ILE A 180 -11.00 9.43 3.02
N TYR A 181 -11.46 10.67 2.87
CA TYR A 181 -11.22 11.45 1.65
C TYR A 181 -9.73 11.66 1.41
N ASP A 182 -8.98 12.06 2.45
CA ASP A 182 -7.55 12.31 2.34
C ASP A 182 -6.79 11.03 1.99
N GLY A 183 -7.07 9.90 2.66
CA GLY A 183 -6.42 8.63 2.39
C GLY A 183 -6.81 8.07 1.02
N ALA A 184 -8.10 7.95 0.72
CA ALA A 184 -8.57 7.38 -0.54
C ALA A 184 -8.23 8.21 -1.80
N SER A 185 -7.93 9.51 -1.66
CA SER A 185 -7.53 10.37 -2.78
C SER A 185 -6.04 10.63 -2.89
N PHE A 186 -5.24 10.24 -1.89
CA PHE A 186 -3.80 10.47 -1.89
C PHE A 186 -3.12 9.67 -3.00
N ASP A 187 -2.28 10.34 -3.76
CA ASP A 187 -1.56 9.80 -4.93
C ASP A 187 -2.47 8.96 -5.86
N ASN A 188 -3.74 9.36 -5.97
CA ASN A 188 -4.78 8.67 -6.74
C ASN A 188 -5.04 7.23 -6.27
N ASN A 189 -4.97 6.98 -4.97
CA ASN A 189 -5.28 5.68 -4.35
C ASN A 189 -4.37 4.52 -4.78
N ILE A 190 -3.11 4.80 -5.12
CA ILE A 190 -2.19 3.75 -5.60
C ILE A 190 -1.37 3.06 -4.52
N ILE A 191 -1.44 3.52 -3.27
CA ILE A 191 -0.78 2.84 -2.17
C ILE A 191 -1.66 1.66 -1.72
N CYS A 192 -1.07 0.50 -1.52
CA CYS A 192 -1.80 -0.70 -1.11
C CYS A 192 -2.45 -0.59 0.28
N ALA A 193 -2.03 0.39 1.09
CA ALA A 193 -2.60 0.66 2.41
C ALA A 193 -3.76 1.68 2.39
N ASP A 194 -3.98 2.40 1.27
CA ASP A 194 -5.06 3.39 1.17
C ASP A 194 -6.43 2.74 1.31
N GLU A 195 -7.42 3.49 1.81
CA GLU A 195 -8.81 3.03 1.92
C GLU A 195 -9.34 2.61 0.54
N LYS A 196 -9.84 1.37 0.45
CA LYS A 196 -10.41 0.81 -0.80
C LYS A 196 -11.93 0.73 -0.76
N GLU A 197 -12.52 0.45 0.38
CA GLU A 197 -13.97 0.42 0.57
C GLU A 197 -14.37 1.02 1.91
N ILE A 198 -15.51 1.74 1.89
CA ILE A 198 -16.15 2.30 3.07
C ILE A 198 -17.30 1.38 3.48
N ILE A 199 -17.33 0.93 4.72
CA ILE A 199 -18.44 0.17 5.28
C ILE A 199 -19.01 0.98 6.44
N ALA A 200 -20.09 1.70 6.17
CA ALA A 200 -20.77 2.53 7.18
C ALA A 200 -22.00 1.83 7.74
N VAL A 201 -22.25 2.00 9.02
CA VAL A 201 -23.56 1.65 9.58
C VAL A 201 -24.62 2.52 8.90
N ASP A 202 -25.72 1.91 8.44
CA ASP A 202 -26.71 2.57 7.58
C ASP A 202 -27.27 3.87 8.17
N SER A 203 -27.46 3.92 9.49
CA SER A 203 -27.97 5.10 10.19
C SER A 203 -27.14 6.37 10.00
N ILE A 204 -25.85 6.25 9.67
CA ILE A 204 -24.93 7.39 9.48
C ILE A 204 -24.39 7.53 8.05
N ALA A 205 -24.72 6.57 7.18
CA ALA A 205 -24.14 6.50 5.84
C ALA A 205 -24.46 7.74 4.98
N ASP A 206 -25.68 8.28 5.05
CA ASP A 206 -26.05 9.48 4.31
C ASP A 206 -25.32 10.73 4.82
N GLN A 207 -25.14 10.85 6.15
CA GLN A 207 -24.39 11.95 6.74
C GLN A 207 -22.91 11.86 6.34
N LEU A 208 -22.30 10.68 6.42
CA LEU A 208 -20.91 10.47 6.01
C LEU A 208 -20.70 10.85 4.54
N LYS A 209 -21.59 10.40 3.67
CA LYS A 209 -21.56 10.73 2.23
C LYS A 209 -21.72 12.23 1.99
N ALA A 210 -22.63 12.90 2.71
CA ALA A 210 -22.83 14.33 2.60
C ALA A 210 -21.56 15.12 3.00
N GLU A 211 -20.92 14.75 4.13
CA GLU A 211 -19.66 15.35 4.57
C GLU A 211 -18.53 15.14 3.56
N MET A 212 -18.40 13.93 2.98
CA MET A 212 -17.40 13.67 1.93
C MET A 212 -17.65 14.50 0.68
N LYS A 213 -18.91 14.69 0.28
CA LYS A 213 -19.27 15.55 -0.86
C LYS A 213 -18.96 17.02 -0.56
N ALA A 214 -19.20 17.48 0.66
CA ALA A 214 -18.92 18.87 1.07
C ALA A 214 -17.42 19.21 0.98
N ILE A 215 -16.52 18.23 1.09
CA ILE A 215 -15.08 18.42 0.96
C ILE A 215 -14.51 18.07 -0.42
N GLY A 216 -15.38 17.78 -1.41
CA GLY A 216 -15.00 17.65 -2.82
C GLY A 216 -15.06 16.26 -3.43
N ALA A 217 -15.56 15.25 -2.72
CA ALA A 217 -15.86 13.97 -3.35
C ALA A 217 -17.12 14.08 -4.25
N VAL A 218 -17.14 13.35 -5.34
CA VAL A 218 -18.28 13.32 -6.27
C VAL A 218 -18.95 11.96 -6.22
N GLU A 219 -20.24 11.97 -5.90
CA GLU A 219 -21.06 10.77 -5.95
C GLU A 219 -21.47 10.45 -7.38
N ILE A 220 -21.27 9.19 -7.80
CA ILE A 220 -21.72 8.64 -9.07
C ILE A 220 -22.83 7.59 -8.84
N SER A 221 -23.76 7.47 -9.80
CA SER A 221 -24.80 6.46 -9.74
C SER A 221 -24.25 5.04 -9.99
N LEU A 222 -25.04 4.01 -9.67
CA LEU A 222 -24.66 2.62 -9.97
C LEU A 222 -24.46 2.38 -11.47
N GLU A 223 -25.28 3.02 -12.32
CA GLU A 223 -25.13 2.96 -13.77
C GLU A 223 -23.81 3.62 -14.22
N GLN A 224 -23.49 4.77 -13.65
CA GLN A 224 -22.22 5.45 -13.91
C GLN A 224 -21.03 4.62 -13.40
N ALA A 225 -21.17 3.96 -12.25
CA ALA A 225 -20.14 3.06 -11.73
C ALA A 225 -19.91 1.85 -12.64
N ASP A 226 -20.96 1.27 -13.24
CA ASP A 226 -20.84 0.22 -14.26
C ASP A 226 -20.09 0.75 -15.50
N ALA A 227 -20.41 1.95 -15.97
CA ALA A 227 -19.68 2.58 -17.07
C ALA A 227 -18.20 2.80 -16.74
N VAL A 228 -17.89 3.26 -15.53
CA VAL A 228 -16.51 3.38 -15.04
C VAL A 228 -15.83 2.02 -15.03
N ALA A 229 -16.48 0.98 -14.47
CA ALA A 229 -15.89 -0.36 -14.37
C ALA A 229 -15.52 -0.94 -15.74
N ARG A 230 -16.38 -0.74 -16.77
CA ARG A 230 -16.09 -1.14 -18.16
C ARG A 230 -14.86 -0.47 -18.76
N VAL A 231 -14.55 0.74 -18.33
CA VAL A 231 -13.36 1.50 -18.79
C VAL A 231 -12.11 1.06 -18.05
N VAL A 232 -12.20 0.95 -16.72
CA VAL A 232 -11.02 0.86 -15.85
C VAL A 232 -10.63 -0.55 -15.45
N LEU A 233 -11.50 -1.54 -15.67
CA LEU A 233 -11.24 -2.93 -15.35
C LEU A 233 -11.09 -3.79 -16.62
N ARG A 234 -10.21 -4.77 -16.55
CA ARG A 234 -10.13 -5.88 -17.48
C ARG A 234 -11.07 -6.99 -17.02
N ASN A 235 -11.56 -7.80 -17.94
CA ASN A 235 -12.45 -8.92 -17.67
C ASN A 235 -13.78 -8.49 -16.99
N TYR A 236 -14.25 -7.29 -17.29
CA TYR A 236 -15.52 -6.78 -16.79
C TYR A 236 -16.46 -6.40 -17.96
N PRO A 237 -17.77 -6.77 -17.92
CA PRO A 237 -18.36 -7.65 -16.91
C PRO A 237 -17.76 -9.06 -16.97
N GLN A 238 -17.67 -9.71 -15.81
CA GLN A 238 -17.14 -11.07 -15.73
C GLN A 238 -18.11 -12.03 -16.41
N VAL A 239 -17.59 -12.83 -17.34
CA VAL A 239 -18.34 -13.95 -17.92
C VAL A 239 -18.15 -15.20 -17.07
N GLU A 240 -19.16 -16.08 -17.07
CA GLU A 240 -19.08 -17.35 -16.33
C GLU A 240 -17.87 -18.17 -16.77
N GLY A 241 -17.11 -18.68 -15.79
CA GLY A 241 -15.85 -19.39 -16.06
C GLY A 241 -14.69 -18.52 -16.52
N GLY A 242 -14.89 -17.21 -16.69
CA GLY A 242 -13.87 -16.26 -17.09
C GLY A 242 -12.95 -15.82 -15.94
N LYS A 243 -11.89 -15.12 -16.30
CA LYS A 243 -10.97 -14.51 -15.31
C LYS A 243 -11.70 -13.46 -14.49
N ALA A 244 -11.35 -13.35 -13.22
CA ALA A 244 -11.86 -12.30 -12.34
C ALA A 244 -11.48 -10.91 -12.87
N PRO A 245 -12.36 -9.90 -12.67
CA PRO A 245 -12.04 -8.51 -12.96
C PRO A 245 -10.79 -8.06 -12.22
N ASN A 246 -9.96 -7.26 -12.88
CA ASN A 246 -8.77 -6.67 -12.29
C ASN A 246 -8.47 -5.30 -12.89
N PRO A 247 -7.70 -4.43 -12.20
CA PRO A 247 -7.38 -3.10 -12.71
C PRO A 247 -6.67 -3.16 -14.07
N ASN A 248 -7.13 -2.33 -15.00
CA ASN A 248 -6.44 -2.13 -16.26
C ASN A 248 -5.23 -1.21 -16.01
N PRO A 249 -3.99 -1.65 -16.26
CA PRO A 249 -2.78 -0.88 -15.99
C PRO A 249 -2.77 0.55 -16.58
N LYS A 250 -3.54 0.78 -17.64
CA LYS A 250 -3.69 2.11 -18.25
C LYS A 250 -4.36 3.11 -17.29
N TRP A 251 -5.21 2.62 -16.38
CA TRP A 251 -6.03 3.46 -15.50
C TRP A 251 -5.55 3.47 -14.05
N VAL A 252 -4.63 2.61 -13.68
CA VAL A 252 -4.02 2.61 -12.34
C VAL A 252 -3.41 3.98 -12.04
N GLY A 253 -3.79 4.58 -10.93
CA GLY A 253 -3.29 5.86 -10.47
C GLY A 253 -3.67 7.06 -11.32
N ARG A 254 -4.67 6.98 -12.18
CA ARG A 254 -5.18 8.13 -12.95
C ARG A 254 -6.10 9.00 -12.11
N ASP A 255 -6.17 10.28 -12.45
CA ASP A 255 -7.05 11.23 -11.77
C ASP A 255 -8.52 10.83 -11.89
N ALA A 256 -9.29 11.04 -10.82
CA ALA A 256 -10.73 10.77 -10.79
C ALA A 256 -11.50 11.46 -11.94
N ALA A 257 -11.16 12.72 -12.23
CA ALA A 257 -11.77 13.47 -13.32
C ALA A 257 -11.49 12.85 -14.71
N LEU A 258 -10.27 12.33 -14.95
CA LEU A 258 -9.92 11.62 -16.19
C LEU A 258 -10.68 10.31 -16.33
N ILE A 259 -10.82 9.57 -15.23
CA ILE A 259 -11.60 8.33 -15.18
C ILE A 259 -13.07 8.60 -15.48
N ALA A 260 -13.67 9.58 -14.81
CA ALA A 260 -15.07 9.98 -15.03
C ALA A 260 -15.30 10.39 -16.48
N LYS A 261 -14.46 11.26 -17.04
CA LYS A 261 -14.54 11.72 -18.42
C LYS A 261 -14.47 10.56 -19.42
N ALA A 262 -13.59 9.59 -19.19
CA ALA A 262 -13.46 8.41 -20.05
C ALA A 262 -14.70 7.51 -20.01
N ALA A 263 -15.44 7.53 -18.90
CA ALA A 263 -16.73 6.84 -18.75
C ALA A 263 -17.94 7.69 -19.19
N GLY A 264 -17.71 8.88 -19.78
CA GLY A 264 -18.80 9.77 -20.22
C GLY A 264 -19.50 10.51 -19.08
N ILE A 265 -18.85 10.66 -17.93
CA ILE A 265 -19.41 11.34 -16.74
C ILE A 265 -18.75 12.72 -16.60
N ASP A 266 -19.59 13.74 -16.49
CA ASP A 266 -19.13 15.10 -16.27
C ASP A 266 -18.93 15.36 -14.75
N VAL A 267 -17.71 15.73 -14.39
CA VAL A 267 -17.31 16.08 -13.02
C VAL A 267 -16.34 17.26 -13.07
N PRO A 268 -16.21 18.06 -12.00
CA PRO A 268 -15.22 19.11 -11.95
C PRO A 268 -13.78 18.59 -12.17
N ASP A 269 -12.95 19.32 -12.88
CA ASP A 269 -11.52 18.97 -13.06
C ASP A 269 -10.76 18.84 -11.74
N SER A 270 -11.24 19.50 -10.69
CA SER A 270 -10.72 19.41 -9.32
C SER A 270 -11.14 18.13 -8.57
N CYS A 271 -12.01 17.31 -9.16
CA CYS A 271 -12.47 16.07 -8.53
C CYS A 271 -11.29 15.13 -8.25
N ARG A 272 -11.13 14.75 -6.97
CA ARG A 272 -10.06 13.85 -6.54
C ARG A 272 -10.56 12.46 -6.15
N LEU A 273 -11.87 12.30 -5.90
CA LEU A 273 -12.44 11.04 -5.44
C LEU A 273 -13.86 10.87 -5.96
N LEU A 274 -14.14 9.73 -6.57
CA LEU A 274 -15.49 9.28 -6.92
C LEU A 274 -16.01 8.34 -5.85
N ILE A 275 -17.24 8.54 -5.40
CA ILE A 275 -17.92 7.66 -4.45
C ILE A 275 -19.10 6.99 -5.15
N VAL A 276 -19.26 5.70 -4.96
CA VAL A 276 -20.44 4.96 -5.39
C VAL A 276 -21.14 4.31 -4.20
N ASP A 277 -22.41 4.68 -3.96
CA ASP A 277 -23.22 4.09 -2.90
C ASP A 277 -23.82 2.76 -3.39
N VAL A 278 -23.12 1.68 -3.07
CA VAL A 278 -23.50 0.32 -3.50
C VAL A 278 -24.50 -0.36 -2.57
N LYS A 279 -25.04 0.39 -1.59
CA LYS A 279 -26.01 -0.09 -0.61
C LYS A 279 -25.46 -1.32 0.15
N ARG A 280 -26.08 -2.46 -0.01
CA ARG A 280 -25.72 -3.71 0.67
C ARG A 280 -25.01 -4.71 -0.24
N ASP A 281 -24.61 -4.29 -1.44
CA ASP A 281 -23.98 -5.20 -2.40
C ASP A 281 -22.47 -5.39 -2.11
N ILE A 282 -22.17 -6.33 -1.24
CA ILE A 282 -20.78 -6.75 -0.94
C ILE A 282 -20.07 -7.43 -2.13
N ASN A 283 -20.82 -7.77 -3.18
CA ASN A 283 -20.27 -8.37 -4.40
C ASN A 283 -20.02 -7.34 -5.50
N HIS A 284 -20.32 -6.06 -5.24
CA HIS A 284 -20.02 -5.00 -6.19
C HIS A 284 -18.55 -5.02 -6.58
N VAL A 285 -18.25 -4.89 -7.87
CA VAL A 285 -16.90 -5.07 -8.39
C VAL A 285 -15.86 -4.17 -7.71
N PHE A 286 -16.20 -2.92 -7.42
CA PHE A 286 -15.30 -2.00 -6.72
C PHE A 286 -15.08 -2.33 -5.23
N ALA A 287 -15.92 -3.15 -4.62
CA ALA A 287 -15.68 -3.65 -3.28
C ALA A 287 -14.79 -4.92 -3.27
N ARG A 288 -14.77 -5.67 -4.37
CA ARG A 288 -14.06 -6.96 -4.46
C ARG A 288 -12.68 -6.87 -5.11
N VAL A 289 -12.35 -5.76 -5.76
CA VAL A 289 -11.13 -5.57 -6.53
C VAL A 289 -10.29 -4.46 -5.88
N GLU A 290 -9.01 -4.70 -5.63
CA GLU A 290 -8.07 -3.62 -5.30
C GLU A 290 -8.01 -2.67 -6.50
N GLN A 291 -8.74 -1.54 -6.45
CA GLN A 291 -8.94 -0.68 -7.62
C GLN A 291 -7.65 0.04 -8.04
N LEU A 292 -6.81 0.44 -7.10
CA LEU A 292 -5.60 1.27 -7.32
C LEU A 292 -5.93 2.57 -8.10
N MET A 293 -7.08 3.14 -7.82
CA MET A 293 -7.59 4.38 -8.42
C MET A 293 -8.64 5.04 -7.52
N PRO A 294 -8.86 6.37 -7.64
CA PRO A 294 -9.72 7.11 -6.72
C PRO A 294 -11.22 6.93 -7.02
N VAL A 295 -11.69 5.69 -6.94
CA VAL A 295 -13.10 5.29 -7.04
C VAL A 295 -13.40 4.39 -5.86
N ILE A 296 -14.21 4.85 -4.89
CA ILE A 296 -14.44 4.12 -3.65
C ILE A 296 -15.92 3.75 -3.48
N PRO A 297 -16.25 2.47 -3.21
CA PRO A 297 -17.60 2.05 -2.87
C PRO A 297 -17.92 2.39 -1.41
N LEU A 298 -19.17 2.80 -1.17
CA LEU A 298 -19.78 2.93 0.16
C LEU A 298 -20.82 1.83 0.33
N LEU A 299 -20.56 0.94 1.29
CA LEU A 299 -21.47 -0.12 1.70
C LEU A 299 -22.24 0.31 2.95
N ARG A 300 -23.48 -0.17 3.10
CA ARG A 300 -24.38 0.16 4.21
C ARG A 300 -24.70 -1.09 5.02
N ALA A 301 -24.06 -1.25 6.17
CA ALA A 301 -24.30 -2.34 7.08
C ALA A 301 -25.46 -2.00 8.07
N ALA A 302 -26.22 -3.00 8.50
CA ALA A 302 -27.31 -2.80 9.43
C ALA A 302 -26.82 -2.37 10.85
N ASN A 303 -25.62 -2.82 11.22
CA ASN A 303 -24.99 -2.53 12.51
C ASN A 303 -23.48 -2.75 12.41
N VAL A 304 -22.74 -2.45 13.47
CA VAL A 304 -21.29 -2.57 13.52
C VAL A 304 -20.79 -4.01 13.38
N ASP A 305 -21.54 -4.99 13.88
CA ASP A 305 -21.14 -6.40 13.80
C ASP A 305 -21.15 -6.89 12.36
N GLU A 306 -22.18 -6.56 11.61
CA GLU A 306 -22.26 -6.83 10.18
C GLU A 306 -21.18 -6.06 9.40
N ALA A 307 -20.90 -4.82 9.79
CA ALA A 307 -19.84 -4.04 9.15
C ALA A 307 -18.46 -4.70 9.31
N ILE A 308 -18.17 -5.22 10.50
CA ILE A 308 -16.92 -5.96 10.78
C ILE A 308 -16.89 -7.28 9.98
N GLU A 309 -17.98 -8.02 9.90
CA GLU A 309 -18.10 -9.24 9.10
C GLU A 309 -17.81 -8.96 7.62
N TRP A 310 -18.40 -7.91 7.06
CA TRP A 310 -18.15 -7.51 5.69
C TRP A 310 -16.72 -7.05 5.46
N ALA A 311 -16.13 -6.35 6.42
CA ALA A 311 -14.71 -5.97 6.35
C ALA A 311 -13.80 -7.19 6.23
N LEU A 312 -14.05 -8.25 7.00
CA LEU A 312 -13.32 -9.52 6.91
C LEU A 312 -13.46 -10.17 5.53
N ILE A 313 -14.68 -10.18 4.97
CA ILE A 313 -14.94 -10.76 3.65
C ILE A 313 -14.22 -9.97 2.54
N LEU A 314 -14.25 -8.64 2.62
CA LEU A 314 -13.73 -7.75 1.58
C LEU A 314 -12.21 -7.62 1.65
N GLU A 315 -11.61 -7.73 2.82
CA GLU A 315 -10.15 -7.77 2.99
C GLU A 315 -9.51 -9.04 2.41
N ARG A 316 -10.32 -10.08 2.18
CA ARG A 316 -9.97 -11.31 1.45
C ARG A 316 -8.85 -12.15 2.07
N GLY A 317 -8.56 -11.97 3.36
CA GLY A 317 -7.48 -12.70 4.05
C GLY A 317 -6.07 -12.26 3.66
N LEU A 318 -5.93 -11.06 3.10
CA LEU A 318 -4.63 -10.46 2.77
C LEU A 318 -3.90 -9.99 4.04
N SER A 319 -4.63 -9.75 5.13
CA SER A 319 -4.14 -9.28 6.44
C SER A 319 -3.27 -8.03 6.37
N HIS A 320 -3.57 -7.15 5.38
CA HIS A 320 -2.71 -6.02 5.05
C HIS A 320 -3.00 -4.80 5.92
N THR A 321 -4.13 -4.16 5.72
CA THR A 321 -4.53 -2.92 6.41
C THR A 321 -6.03 -2.90 6.62
N ALA A 322 -6.46 -2.36 7.76
CA ALA A 322 -7.86 -2.02 8.02
C ALA A 322 -7.94 -0.78 8.91
N GLY A 323 -9.09 -0.13 8.92
CA GLY A 323 -9.31 1.01 9.79
C GLY A 323 -10.73 1.10 10.32
N MET A 324 -10.88 1.82 11.44
CA MET A 324 -12.19 2.05 12.03
C MET A 324 -12.31 3.47 12.58
N HIS A 325 -13.40 4.13 12.23
CA HIS A 325 -13.84 5.36 12.88
C HIS A 325 -14.97 5.03 13.86
N SER A 326 -14.71 5.24 15.14
CA SER A 326 -15.59 4.94 16.25
C SER A 326 -15.22 5.73 17.50
N ARG A 327 -16.14 5.92 18.42
CA ARG A 327 -15.88 6.34 19.82
C ARG A 327 -16.11 5.22 20.80
N ASN A 328 -16.57 4.07 20.32
CA ASN A 328 -16.74 2.87 21.13
C ASN A 328 -15.45 2.04 21.09
N ILE A 329 -14.75 1.99 22.22
CA ILE A 329 -13.49 1.27 22.33
C ILE A 329 -13.65 -0.24 22.15
N ASP A 330 -14.79 -0.80 22.57
CA ASP A 330 -15.07 -2.23 22.45
C ASP A 330 -15.25 -2.62 20.98
N ASN A 331 -15.94 -1.79 20.19
CA ASN A 331 -16.07 -1.99 18.74
C ASN A 331 -14.71 -1.95 18.05
N MET A 332 -13.85 -0.98 18.43
CA MET A 332 -12.49 -0.87 17.87
C MET A 332 -11.61 -2.07 18.23
N ASP A 333 -11.69 -2.56 19.48
CA ASP A 333 -10.93 -3.74 19.90
C ASP A 333 -11.44 -5.00 19.19
N LYS A 334 -12.77 -5.17 19.13
CA LYS A 334 -13.41 -6.28 18.42
C LYS A 334 -12.95 -6.35 16.96
N MET A 335 -13.02 -5.23 16.23
CA MET A 335 -12.58 -5.18 14.83
C MET A 335 -11.09 -5.43 14.69
N ALA A 336 -10.24 -4.80 15.50
CA ALA A 336 -8.80 -4.96 15.43
C ALA A 336 -8.37 -6.43 15.61
N ARG A 337 -8.97 -7.13 16.58
CA ARG A 337 -8.70 -8.56 16.82
C ARG A 337 -9.22 -9.45 15.68
N ALA A 338 -10.41 -9.13 15.16
CA ALA A 338 -11.01 -9.91 14.08
C ALA A 338 -10.21 -9.78 12.78
N MET A 339 -9.83 -8.55 12.41
CA MET A 339 -9.09 -8.27 11.17
C MET A 339 -7.66 -8.82 11.19
N ASN A 340 -6.97 -8.76 12.33
CA ASN A 340 -5.59 -9.24 12.49
C ASN A 340 -4.66 -8.81 11.35
N THR A 341 -4.73 -7.54 10.97
CA THR A 341 -3.95 -6.95 9.89
C THR A 341 -2.61 -6.41 10.37
N SER A 342 -1.64 -6.26 9.46
CA SER A 342 -0.34 -5.63 9.74
C SER A 342 -0.49 -4.17 10.19
N LEU A 343 -1.46 -3.46 9.64
CA LEU A 343 -1.82 -2.09 10.00
C LEU A 343 -3.29 -2.03 10.40
N PHE A 344 -3.58 -1.46 11.58
CA PHE A 344 -4.94 -1.16 12.00
C PHE A 344 -5.03 0.28 12.49
N VAL A 345 -5.82 1.11 11.81
CA VAL A 345 -5.92 2.54 12.08
C VAL A 345 -7.22 2.88 12.79
N LYS A 346 -7.11 3.66 13.88
CA LYS A 346 -8.25 4.15 14.67
C LYS A 346 -8.40 5.65 14.50
N ASN A 347 -9.56 6.09 13.98
CA ASN A 347 -9.94 7.50 13.87
C ASN A 347 -8.94 8.38 13.09
N GLY A 348 -8.35 7.86 12.02
CA GLY A 348 -7.42 8.57 11.15
C GLY A 348 -7.41 7.98 9.73
N PRO A 349 -6.77 8.64 8.77
CA PRO A 349 -6.54 8.06 7.46
C PRO A 349 -5.59 6.86 7.59
N HIS A 350 -5.71 5.86 6.73
CA HIS A 350 -4.83 4.69 6.76
C HIS A 350 -3.36 5.06 6.65
N LEU A 351 -3.04 6.13 5.94
CA LEU A 351 -1.69 6.69 5.83
C LEU A 351 -1.06 7.08 7.17
N ALA A 352 -1.86 7.34 8.22
CA ALA A 352 -1.35 7.65 9.56
C ALA A 352 -0.53 6.48 10.14
N ALA A 353 -0.85 5.24 9.77
CA ALA A 353 -0.09 4.06 10.16
C ALA A 353 1.30 3.99 9.48
N LEU A 354 1.48 4.74 8.39
CA LEU A 354 2.78 4.90 7.71
C LEU A 354 3.48 6.22 8.09
N GLY A 355 3.05 6.86 9.17
CA GLY A 355 3.66 8.09 9.70
C GLY A 355 3.17 9.38 9.04
N ALA A 356 2.25 9.35 8.08
CA ALA A 356 1.65 10.54 7.49
C ALA A 356 0.55 11.10 8.41
N GLY A 357 0.91 12.01 9.29
CA GLY A 357 0.00 12.56 10.30
C GLY A 357 -0.27 11.62 11.48
N GLY A 358 0.61 10.64 11.71
CA GLY A 358 0.59 9.68 12.82
C GLY A 358 1.99 9.37 13.33
N GLU A 359 2.08 8.56 14.39
CA GLU A 359 3.35 8.23 15.07
C GLU A 359 4.06 6.98 14.51
N GLY A 360 3.45 6.27 13.55
CA GLY A 360 4.05 5.11 12.88
C GLY A 360 5.30 5.49 12.07
N TRP A 361 6.16 4.51 11.81
CA TRP A 361 7.24 4.68 10.84
C TRP A 361 6.79 4.30 9.43
N THR A 362 7.48 4.85 8.44
CA THR A 362 7.17 4.57 7.05
C THR A 362 7.83 3.29 6.56
N THR A 363 7.06 2.45 5.91
CA THR A 363 7.57 1.39 5.03
C THR A 363 6.80 1.38 3.71
N MET A 364 7.50 1.08 2.63
CA MET A 364 6.91 0.80 1.31
C MET A 364 6.91 -0.69 1.00
N THR A 365 7.28 -1.52 1.98
CA THR A 365 7.35 -2.99 1.90
C THR A 365 6.60 -3.58 3.09
N ILE A 366 5.26 -3.54 3.02
CA ILE A 366 4.38 -4.13 4.06
C ILE A 366 4.27 -5.62 3.76
N SER A 367 5.04 -6.42 4.49
CA SER A 367 5.32 -7.82 4.15
C SER A 367 4.37 -8.78 4.85
N THR A 368 3.07 -8.64 4.59
CA THR A 368 2.04 -9.52 5.14
C THR A 368 2.15 -10.97 4.66
N PRO A 369 2.39 -11.26 3.34
CA PRO A 369 2.44 -12.64 2.85
C PRO A 369 3.52 -13.50 3.49
N THR A 370 4.58 -12.91 4.04
CA THR A 370 5.70 -13.61 4.70
C THR A 370 5.77 -13.38 6.21
N GLY A 371 4.90 -12.50 6.73
CA GLY A 371 4.70 -12.34 8.17
C GLY A 371 5.57 -11.28 8.85
N GLU A 372 6.45 -10.57 8.13
CA GLU A 372 7.25 -9.48 8.69
C GLU A 372 6.41 -8.22 8.99
N GLY A 373 5.25 -8.09 8.35
CA GLY A 373 4.35 -6.95 8.53
C GLY A 373 5.02 -5.63 8.12
N VAL A 374 5.05 -4.67 9.03
CA VAL A 374 5.63 -3.31 8.81
C VAL A 374 7.14 -3.39 8.93
N THR A 375 7.85 -3.54 7.81
CA THR A 375 9.31 -3.71 7.79
C THR A 375 10.07 -2.46 8.20
N CYS A 376 11.24 -2.66 8.82
CA CYS A 376 12.26 -1.66 9.12
C CYS A 376 13.66 -2.31 9.02
N ALA A 377 14.74 -1.62 9.38
CA ALA A 377 16.08 -2.17 9.30
C ALA A 377 16.23 -3.53 10.01
N ARG A 378 15.51 -3.76 11.12
CA ARG A 378 15.48 -5.05 11.84
C ARG A 378 14.97 -6.21 11.00
N SER A 379 14.15 -5.97 9.98
CA SER A 379 13.65 -7.02 9.09
C SER A 379 14.72 -7.54 8.12
N PHE A 380 15.84 -6.84 8.01
CA PHE A 380 16.89 -7.09 7.03
C PHE A 380 18.25 -7.47 7.66
N VAL A 381 18.22 -7.97 8.89
CA VAL A 381 19.36 -8.49 9.65
C VAL A 381 19.12 -9.89 10.17
#